data_ed90428b94a2685a7a063320b0446ca7
#
_entry.id   ed90428b94a2685a7a063320b0446ca7
#
_cell.length_a   1.000
_cell.length_b   1.000
_cell.length_c   1.000
_cell.angle_alpha   90.00
_cell.angle_beta   90.00
_cell.angle_gamma   90.00
#
_symmetry.space_group_name_H-M   'P 1'
#
loop_
_entity.id
_entity.type
_entity.pdbx_description
1 polymer ?
#
loop_
_entity_poly.entity_id
_entity_poly.type
_entity_poly.pdbx_seq_one_letter_code
_entity_poly.pdbx_strand_id
1 'polypeptide(L)'
;MKIQTYDSTYEKSWVYTKALSYLFSPFFDDMSRCKDEFTEEPYQDSVELIAVEDDQVVGLLDIGIYTEEASRSYAYYPGEKIAYFANLAVHPDFQNQGIASQLFQAAWEQLHEKKVEALIIFTRDGEQANHLYQKWGGKLICQDYLVVGRPKGQIPFSFSVD
;
A
#
# COMPACT_ATOMS: atom_id res chain seq x y z
N MET A 1 10.95 -13.61 -13.77
CA MET A 1 9.95 -12.79 -13.04
C MET A 1 9.11 -12.00 -14.05
N LYS A 2 7.82 -11.91 -13.81
CA LYS A 2 6.86 -11.16 -14.64
C LYS A 2 5.98 -10.29 -13.75
N ILE A 3 5.81 -9.02 -14.12
CA ILE A 3 4.83 -8.12 -13.50
C ILE A 3 3.54 -8.15 -14.31
N GLN A 4 2.42 -8.33 -13.64
CA GLN A 4 1.10 -8.42 -14.26
C GLN A 4 0.01 -7.91 -13.31
N THR A 5 -1.17 -7.66 -13.87
CA THR A 5 -2.37 -7.40 -13.07
C THR A 5 -2.73 -8.64 -12.27
N TYR A 6 -3.16 -8.42 -11.03
CA TYR A 6 -3.64 -9.50 -10.17
C TYR A 6 -4.83 -10.23 -10.78
N ASP A 7 -4.88 -11.53 -10.60
CA ASP A 7 -6.09 -12.33 -10.80
C ASP A 7 -6.25 -13.33 -9.64
N SER A 8 -7.48 -13.81 -9.45
CA SER A 8 -7.87 -14.61 -8.28
C SER A 8 -7.18 -15.96 -8.18
N THR A 9 -6.58 -16.47 -9.25
CA THR A 9 -5.82 -17.74 -9.21
C THR A 9 -4.58 -17.61 -8.31
N TYR A 10 -4.11 -16.38 -8.09
CA TYR A 10 -2.94 -16.09 -7.25
C TYR A 10 -3.30 -15.73 -5.79
N GLU A 11 -4.57 -15.78 -5.39
CA GLU A 11 -4.99 -15.29 -4.06
C GLU A 11 -4.20 -15.93 -2.90
N LYS A 12 -4.06 -17.25 -2.90
CA LYS A 12 -3.31 -17.94 -1.83
C LYS A 12 -1.86 -17.49 -1.77
N SER A 13 -1.22 -17.37 -2.91
CA SER A 13 0.18 -16.94 -3.00
C SER A 13 0.33 -15.46 -2.62
N TRP A 14 -0.63 -14.61 -2.99
CA TRP A 14 -0.70 -13.21 -2.60
C TRP A 14 -0.78 -13.06 -1.09
N VAL A 15 -1.73 -13.76 -0.45
CA VAL A 15 -1.93 -13.75 1.01
C VAL A 15 -0.67 -14.23 1.74
N TYR A 16 -0.07 -15.31 1.25
CA TYR A 16 1.14 -15.88 1.83
C TYR A 16 2.32 -14.90 1.76
N THR A 17 2.55 -14.28 0.61
CA THR A 17 3.64 -13.31 0.44
C THR A 17 3.44 -12.07 1.29
N LYS A 18 2.22 -11.54 1.37
CA LYS A 18 1.90 -10.44 2.29
C LYS A 18 2.18 -10.82 3.73
N ALA A 19 1.72 -11.98 4.17
CA ALA A 19 1.93 -12.47 5.53
C ALA A 19 3.42 -12.60 5.88
N LEU A 20 4.21 -13.20 5.01
CA LEU A 20 5.66 -13.34 5.21
C LEU A 20 6.37 -11.99 5.27
N SER A 21 6.00 -11.07 4.40
CA SER A 21 6.59 -9.73 4.37
C SER A 21 6.29 -8.93 5.65
N TYR A 22 5.12 -9.13 6.24
CA TYR A 22 4.66 -8.40 7.42
C TYR A 22 4.90 -9.12 8.75
N LEU A 23 5.44 -10.34 8.72
CA LEU A 23 5.57 -11.21 9.90
C LEU A 23 6.31 -10.54 11.06
N PHE A 24 7.31 -9.74 10.78
CA PHE A 24 8.09 -8.98 11.77
C PHE A 24 7.79 -7.48 11.74
N SER A 25 6.77 -7.07 10.98
CA SER A 25 6.34 -5.69 10.93
C SER A 25 5.45 -5.36 12.13
N PRO A 26 5.50 -4.12 12.63
CA PRO A 26 4.49 -3.65 13.59
C PRO A 26 3.08 -3.60 13.00
N PHE A 27 2.92 -3.81 11.70
CA PHE A 27 1.64 -3.91 10.99
C PHE A 27 1.14 -5.34 10.84
N PHE A 28 1.59 -6.28 11.65
CA PHE A 28 1.12 -7.67 11.53
C PHE A 28 -0.41 -7.82 11.70
N ASP A 29 -1.06 -6.85 12.33
CA ASP A 29 -2.52 -6.81 12.45
C ASP A 29 -3.22 -6.55 11.10
N ASP A 30 -2.48 -6.05 10.10
CA ASP A 30 -2.98 -5.84 8.74
C ASP A 30 -2.91 -7.11 7.88
N MET A 31 -2.59 -8.25 8.48
CA MET A 31 -2.60 -9.52 7.76
C MET A 31 -4.03 -9.90 7.36
N SER A 32 -4.20 -10.19 6.09
CA SER A 32 -5.48 -10.55 5.50
C SER A 32 -5.56 -12.07 5.30
N ARG A 33 -6.77 -12.62 5.44
CA ARG A 33 -7.05 -14.02 5.09
C ARG A 33 -7.39 -14.19 3.61
N CYS A 34 -7.67 -13.11 2.94
CA CYS A 34 -8.00 -13.03 1.52
C CYS A 34 -7.39 -11.78 0.90
N LYS A 35 -7.45 -11.68 -0.40
CA LYS A 35 -7.04 -10.46 -1.12
C LYS A 35 -7.96 -9.30 -0.74
N ASP A 36 -7.37 -8.14 -0.50
CA ASP A 36 -8.12 -6.91 -0.29
C ASP A 36 -8.86 -6.51 -1.57
N GLU A 37 -10.06 -5.98 -1.42
CA GLU A 37 -10.92 -5.57 -2.52
C GLU A 37 -11.09 -4.05 -2.56
N PHE A 38 -11.21 -3.51 -3.79
CA PHE A 38 -11.38 -2.08 -4.06
C PHE A 38 -12.62 -1.81 -4.92
N THR A 39 -13.64 -2.64 -4.76
CA THR A 39 -14.87 -2.62 -5.56
C THR A 39 -16.01 -1.81 -4.94
N GLU A 40 -15.87 -1.44 -3.66
CA GLU A 40 -16.87 -0.71 -2.89
C GLU A 40 -16.36 0.67 -2.47
N GLU A 41 -17.29 1.53 -2.03
CA GLU A 41 -16.93 2.82 -1.46
C GLU A 41 -15.81 2.69 -0.39
N PRO A 42 -14.84 3.58 -0.36
CA PRO A 42 -14.78 4.87 -1.10
C PRO A 42 -14.05 4.80 -2.46
N TYR A 43 -13.87 3.62 -3.04
CA TYR A 43 -13.10 3.44 -4.27
C TYR A 43 -14.00 3.36 -5.50
N GLN A 44 -13.53 3.92 -6.62
CA GLN A 44 -14.15 3.79 -7.94
C GLN A 44 -13.35 2.92 -8.91
N ASP A 45 -12.05 2.73 -8.63
CA ASP A 45 -11.12 1.99 -9.49
C ASP A 45 -9.91 1.57 -8.65
N SER A 46 -9.02 0.78 -9.23
CA SER A 46 -7.79 0.33 -8.57
C SER A 46 -6.67 0.04 -9.57
N VAL A 47 -5.46 -0.03 -9.04
CA VAL A 47 -4.30 -0.63 -9.70
C VAL A 47 -3.79 -1.73 -8.78
N GLU A 48 -3.87 -2.96 -9.22
CA GLU A 48 -3.53 -4.14 -8.43
C GLU A 48 -2.53 -4.99 -9.21
N LEU A 49 -1.28 -4.98 -8.78
CA LEU A 49 -0.17 -5.61 -9.49
C LEU A 49 0.50 -6.70 -8.66
N ILE A 50 0.95 -7.72 -9.34
CA ILE A 50 1.78 -8.78 -8.76
C ILE A 50 3.03 -9.02 -9.59
N ALA A 51 4.12 -9.33 -8.90
CA ALA A 51 5.32 -9.89 -9.49
C ALA A 51 5.29 -11.40 -9.28
N VAL A 52 5.39 -12.16 -10.35
CA VAL A 52 5.28 -13.62 -10.36
C VAL A 52 6.59 -14.25 -10.81
N GLU A 53 7.05 -15.23 -10.05
CA GLU A 53 8.18 -16.09 -10.37
C GLU A 53 7.79 -17.54 -10.06
N ASP A 54 8.00 -18.47 -10.99
CA ASP A 54 7.66 -19.89 -10.85
C ASP A 54 6.24 -20.12 -10.30
N ASP A 55 5.26 -19.44 -10.90
CA ASP A 55 3.84 -19.45 -10.52
C ASP A 55 3.53 -18.99 -9.08
N GLN A 56 4.47 -18.31 -8.44
CA GLN A 56 4.28 -17.74 -7.11
C GLN A 56 4.36 -16.21 -7.13
N VAL A 57 3.53 -15.58 -6.32
CA VAL A 57 3.62 -14.14 -6.07
C VAL A 57 4.85 -13.89 -5.20
N VAL A 58 5.79 -13.13 -5.73
CA VAL A 58 7.00 -12.72 -4.99
C VAL A 58 7.00 -11.24 -4.64
N GLY A 59 6.06 -10.49 -5.17
CA GLY A 59 5.81 -9.10 -4.82
C GLY A 59 4.39 -8.71 -5.16
N LEU A 60 3.86 -7.72 -4.46
CA LEU A 60 2.51 -7.21 -4.67
C LEU A 60 2.43 -5.71 -4.40
N LEU A 61 1.54 -5.04 -5.11
CA LEU A 61 1.25 -3.62 -4.94
C LEU A 61 -0.21 -3.37 -5.25
N ASP A 62 -0.94 -2.80 -4.28
CA ASP A 62 -2.33 -2.41 -4.44
C ASP A 62 -2.51 -0.93 -4.18
N ILE A 63 -3.21 -0.28 -5.08
CA ILE A 63 -3.57 1.14 -5.00
C ILE A 63 -5.06 1.24 -5.28
N GLY A 64 -5.81 1.81 -4.33
CA GLY A 64 -7.21 2.15 -4.53
C GLY A 64 -7.34 3.58 -5.05
N ILE A 65 -8.23 3.79 -6.00
CA ILE A 65 -8.55 5.12 -6.52
C ILE A 65 -9.89 5.54 -5.96
N TYR A 66 -9.89 6.63 -5.20
CA TYR A 66 -11.10 7.14 -4.56
C TYR A 66 -12.12 7.66 -5.57
N THR A 67 -13.39 7.60 -5.19
CA THR A 67 -14.45 8.32 -5.89
C THR A 67 -14.17 9.83 -5.90
N GLU A 68 -14.80 10.56 -6.79
CA GLU A 68 -14.66 12.02 -6.85
C GLU A 68 -15.07 12.68 -5.54
N GLU A 69 -16.16 12.23 -4.92
CA GLU A 69 -16.61 12.73 -3.62
C GLU A 69 -15.58 12.47 -2.53
N ALA A 70 -15.07 11.26 -2.42
CA ALA A 70 -14.03 10.93 -1.45
C ALA A 70 -12.73 11.71 -1.69
N SER A 71 -12.34 11.90 -2.95
CA SER A 71 -11.16 12.67 -3.34
C SER A 71 -11.28 14.14 -2.93
N ARG A 72 -12.43 14.76 -3.16
CA ARG A 72 -12.69 16.17 -2.77
C ARG A 72 -12.73 16.35 -1.26
N SER A 73 -13.18 15.35 -0.53
CA SER A 73 -13.30 15.36 0.93
C SER A 73 -12.03 14.94 1.65
N TYR A 74 -10.97 14.57 0.93
CA TYR A 74 -9.76 14.06 1.56
C TYR A 74 -9.06 15.14 2.40
N ALA A 75 -8.86 14.85 3.68
CA ALA A 75 -8.41 15.86 4.65
C ALA A 75 -7.00 16.40 4.42
N TYR A 76 -6.09 15.54 3.91
CA TYR A 76 -4.67 15.91 3.78
C TYR A 76 -4.30 16.49 2.42
N TYR A 77 -5.01 16.11 1.39
CA TYR A 77 -4.77 16.58 0.03
C TYR A 77 -6.04 16.44 -0.80
N PRO A 78 -7.01 17.35 -0.65
CA PRO A 78 -8.24 17.30 -1.43
C PRO A 78 -7.96 17.56 -2.90
N GLY A 79 -8.62 16.81 -3.78
CA GLY A 79 -8.46 16.92 -5.23
C GLY A 79 -9.62 16.29 -5.97
N GLU A 80 -9.53 16.19 -7.29
CA GLU A 80 -10.58 15.62 -8.12
C GLU A 80 -10.43 14.09 -8.28
N LYS A 81 -9.19 13.59 -8.28
CA LYS A 81 -8.91 12.16 -8.42
C LYS A 81 -7.65 11.76 -7.66
N ILE A 82 -7.84 11.20 -6.49
CA ILE A 82 -6.78 10.82 -5.56
C ILE A 82 -6.73 9.31 -5.43
N ALA A 83 -5.54 8.78 -5.35
CA ALA A 83 -5.30 7.35 -5.09
C ALA A 83 -4.66 7.14 -3.72
N TYR A 84 -4.95 6.00 -3.13
CA TYR A 84 -4.43 5.55 -1.86
C TYR A 84 -3.56 4.30 -2.04
N PHE A 85 -2.34 4.38 -1.57
CA PHE A 85 -1.37 3.29 -1.58
C PHE A 85 -1.69 2.32 -0.44
N ALA A 86 -2.35 1.22 -0.76
CA ALA A 86 -2.89 0.33 0.26
C ALA A 86 -1.91 -0.76 0.70
N ASN A 87 -1.27 -1.44 -0.25
CA ASN A 87 -0.37 -2.55 0.04
C ASN A 87 0.89 -2.48 -0.82
N LEU A 88 2.02 -2.77 -0.19
CA LEU A 88 3.28 -3.10 -0.87
C LEU A 88 3.96 -4.19 -0.05
N ALA A 89 4.25 -5.30 -0.68
CA ALA A 89 5.00 -6.37 -0.04
C ALA A 89 5.92 -7.07 -1.05
N VAL A 90 7.08 -7.47 -0.60
CA VAL A 90 8.01 -8.32 -1.35
C VAL A 90 8.37 -9.51 -0.47
N HIS A 91 8.26 -10.70 -1.03
CA HIS A 91 8.63 -11.94 -0.35
C HIS A 91 10.05 -11.83 0.22
N PRO A 92 10.32 -12.24 1.47
CA PRO A 92 11.63 -12.04 2.09
C PRO A 92 12.82 -12.55 1.29
N ASP A 93 12.67 -13.68 0.61
CA ASP A 93 13.74 -14.27 -0.19
C ASP A 93 14.02 -13.50 -1.50
N PHE A 94 13.15 -12.56 -1.87
CA PHE A 94 13.24 -11.77 -3.10
C PHE A 94 13.45 -10.27 -2.85
N GLN A 95 13.66 -9.87 -1.62
CA GLN A 95 13.93 -8.48 -1.26
C GLN A 95 15.30 -8.01 -1.78
N ASN A 96 15.47 -6.68 -1.88
CA ASN A 96 16.70 -6.04 -2.35
C ASN A 96 17.09 -6.39 -3.79
N GLN A 97 16.12 -6.78 -4.62
CA GLN A 97 16.30 -7.11 -6.05
C GLN A 97 15.56 -6.11 -6.96
N GLY A 98 15.04 -5.01 -6.41
CA GLY A 98 14.36 -3.98 -7.17
C GLY A 98 12.90 -4.28 -7.53
N ILE A 99 12.29 -5.34 -6.97
CA ILE A 99 10.90 -5.73 -7.28
C ILE A 99 9.91 -4.64 -6.89
N ALA A 100 10.06 -4.05 -5.71
CA ALA A 100 9.19 -2.96 -5.27
C ALA A 100 9.23 -1.77 -6.24
N SER A 101 10.41 -1.39 -6.71
CA SER A 101 10.57 -0.29 -7.66
C SER A 101 9.97 -0.61 -9.03
N GLN A 102 10.08 -1.84 -9.49
CA GLN A 102 9.47 -2.26 -10.75
C GLN A 102 7.94 -2.27 -10.66
N LEU A 103 7.39 -2.76 -9.56
CA LEU A 103 5.94 -2.71 -9.28
C LEU A 103 5.44 -1.26 -9.24
N PHE A 104 6.15 -0.40 -8.53
CA PHE A 104 5.80 1.01 -8.44
C PHE A 104 5.86 1.70 -9.81
N GLN A 105 6.88 1.46 -10.60
CA GLN A 105 7.00 2.04 -11.94
C GLN A 105 5.81 1.63 -12.83
N ALA A 106 5.45 0.35 -12.83
CA ALA A 106 4.32 -0.14 -13.60
C ALA A 106 2.99 0.44 -13.11
N ALA A 107 2.82 0.57 -11.80
CA ALA A 107 1.64 1.20 -11.21
C ALA A 107 1.58 2.69 -11.55
N TRP A 108 2.69 3.40 -11.48
CA TRP A 108 2.78 4.82 -11.79
C TRP A 108 2.34 5.14 -13.22
N GLU A 109 2.73 4.30 -14.17
CA GLU A 109 2.29 4.42 -15.56
C GLU A 109 0.78 4.27 -15.69
N GLN A 110 0.18 3.29 -15.02
CA GLN A 110 -1.28 3.11 -15.01
C GLN A 110 -2.01 4.26 -14.32
N LEU A 111 -1.50 4.76 -13.21
CA LEU A 111 -2.08 5.92 -12.52
C LEU A 111 -2.06 7.17 -13.41
N HIS A 112 -0.99 7.35 -14.16
CA HIS A 112 -0.87 8.44 -15.12
C HIS A 112 -1.91 8.32 -16.25
N GLU A 113 -2.05 7.14 -16.83
CA GLU A 113 -3.09 6.86 -17.84
C GLU A 113 -4.51 7.08 -17.30
N LYS A 114 -4.74 6.73 -16.05
CA LYS A 114 -6.01 6.95 -15.35
C LYS A 114 -6.22 8.40 -14.88
N LYS A 115 -5.26 9.30 -15.13
CA LYS A 115 -5.30 10.73 -14.76
C LYS A 115 -5.45 10.96 -13.26
N VAL A 116 -4.82 10.15 -12.45
CA VAL A 116 -4.73 10.37 -11.00
C VAL A 116 -3.83 11.57 -10.74
N GLU A 117 -4.29 12.49 -9.90
CA GLU A 117 -3.56 13.72 -9.55
C GLU A 117 -2.51 13.51 -8.48
N ALA A 118 -2.83 12.70 -7.49
CA ALA A 118 -1.97 12.47 -6.34
C ALA A 118 -2.12 11.05 -5.82
N LEU A 119 -0.99 10.47 -5.41
CA LEU A 119 -0.91 9.20 -4.71
C LEU A 119 -0.56 9.48 -3.26
N ILE A 120 -1.43 9.09 -2.34
CA ILE A 120 -1.25 9.29 -0.91
C ILE A 120 -0.77 8.00 -0.28
N ILE A 121 0.30 8.11 0.50
CA ILE A 121 0.93 7.00 1.18
C ILE A 121 0.97 7.31 2.68
N PHE A 122 0.46 6.40 3.50
CA PHE A 122 0.68 6.41 4.94
C PHE A 122 1.80 5.45 5.29
N THR A 123 2.75 5.93 6.08
CA THR A 123 3.86 5.11 6.54
C THR A 123 4.28 5.56 7.94
N ARG A 124 4.92 4.69 8.68
CA ARG A 124 5.47 5.05 9.99
C ARG A 124 6.82 5.74 9.82
N ASP A 125 7.07 6.69 10.72
CA ASP A 125 8.39 7.30 10.82
C ASP A 125 9.44 6.23 11.15
N GLY A 126 10.58 6.29 10.48
CA GLY A 126 11.67 5.33 10.65
C GLY A 126 11.52 4.01 9.89
N GLU A 127 10.39 3.77 9.21
CA GLU A 127 10.23 2.58 8.38
C GLU A 127 11.16 2.59 7.16
N GLN A 128 11.70 1.42 6.83
CA GLN A 128 12.60 1.28 5.68
C GLN A 128 11.93 1.72 4.37
N ALA A 129 10.64 1.48 4.23
CA ALA A 129 9.86 1.88 3.06
C ALA A 129 9.84 3.39 2.83
N ASN A 130 10.01 4.22 3.86
CA ASN A 130 10.07 5.67 3.73
C ASN A 130 11.17 6.12 2.76
N HIS A 131 12.32 5.46 2.78
CA HIS A 131 13.42 5.77 1.85
C HIS A 131 13.02 5.50 0.40
N LEU A 132 12.25 4.44 0.14
CA LEU A 132 11.74 4.14 -1.18
C LEU A 132 10.75 5.22 -1.64
N TYR A 133 9.81 5.60 -0.80
CA TYR A 133 8.80 6.62 -1.12
C TYR A 133 9.43 7.96 -1.45
N GLN A 134 10.41 8.38 -0.67
CA GLN A 134 11.18 9.61 -0.94
C GLN A 134 12.00 9.51 -2.24
N LYS A 135 12.62 8.36 -2.48
CA LYS A 135 13.35 8.09 -3.72
C LYS A 135 12.45 8.16 -4.95
N TRP A 136 11.18 7.76 -4.82
CA TRP A 136 10.19 7.84 -5.89
C TRP A 136 9.56 9.24 -6.03
N GLY A 137 10.02 10.22 -5.28
CA GLY A 137 9.58 11.61 -5.35
C GLY A 137 8.49 11.98 -4.35
N GLY A 138 8.19 11.10 -3.41
CA GLY A 138 7.24 11.40 -2.33
C GLY A 138 7.70 12.53 -1.44
N LYS A 139 6.76 13.37 -1.02
CA LYS A 139 6.99 14.48 -0.08
C LYS A 139 6.12 14.31 1.15
N LEU A 140 6.70 14.55 2.31
CA LEU A 140 5.94 14.60 3.55
C LEU A 140 5.00 15.81 3.52
N ILE A 141 3.70 15.54 3.62
CA ILE A 141 2.66 16.58 3.61
C ILE A 141 2.09 16.84 5.00
N CYS A 142 2.06 15.82 5.84
CA CYS A 142 1.65 15.97 7.23
C CYS A 142 2.23 14.84 8.09
N GLN A 143 2.28 15.07 9.38
CA GLN A 143 2.71 14.08 10.36
C GLN A 143 1.68 14.03 11.47
N ASP A 144 1.13 12.86 11.71
CA ASP A 144 0.09 12.60 12.70
C ASP A 144 0.56 11.60 13.75
N TYR A 145 -0.19 11.52 14.83
CA TYR A 145 0.03 10.57 15.90
C TYR A 145 -1.17 9.63 16.05
N LEU A 146 -0.89 8.34 16.09
CA LEU A 146 -1.85 7.35 16.54
C LEU A 146 -1.73 7.17 18.05
N VAL A 147 -2.79 7.45 18.77
CA VAL A 147 -2.85 7.23 20.22
C VAL A 147 -3.57 5.91 20.48
N VAL A 148 -2.87 4.99 21.14
CA VAL A 148 -3.44 3.71 21.55
C VAL A 148 -3.67 3.73 23.04
N GLY A 149 -4.94 3.72 23.43
CA GLY A 149 -5.35 3.63 24.83
C GLY A 149 -5.63 2.21 25.26
N ARG A 150 -5.52 1.96 26.55
CA ARG A 150 -5.92 0.70 27.17
C ARG A 150 -7.13 0.90 28.07
N PRO A 151 -7.98 -0.12 28.25
CA PRO A 151 -9.09 -0.04 29.19
C PRO A 151 -8.63 0.29 30.61
N LYS A 152 -9.55 0.84 31.43
CA LYS A 152 -9.36 1.10 32.86
C LYS A 152 -8.29 2.14 33.20
N GLY A 153 -8.14 3.17 32.37
CA GLY A 153 -7.29 4.30 32.67
C GLY A 153 -5.79 4.03 32.58
N GLN A 154 -5.38 2.97 31.95
CA GLN A 154 -3.97 2.79 31.63
C GLN A 154 -3.50 3.87 30.67
N ILE A 155 -2.29 4.33 30.86
CA ILE A 155 -1.72 5.42 30.06
C ILE A 155 -1.64 4.99 28.57
N PRO A 156 -2.23 5.76 27.66
CA PRO A 156 -2.07 5.52 26.25
C PRO A 156 -0.62 5.80 25.83
N PHE A 157 -0.19 5.14 24.80
CA PHE A 157 1.05 5.50 24.11
C PHE A 157 0.74 6.00 22.70
N SER A 158 1.62 6.80 22.16
CA SER A 158 1.49 7.33 20.81
C SER A 158 2.74 7.06 19.99
N PHE A 159 2.55 6.98 18.68
CA PHE A 159 3.65 6.92 17.72
C PHE A 159 3.28 7.75 16.49
N SER A 160 4.29 8.26 15.79
CA SER A 160 4.02 9.05 14.60
C SER A 160 3.61 8.15 13.43
N VAL A 161 2.69 8.66 12.62
CA VAL A 161 2.22 8.07 11.38
C VAL A 161 2.32 9.14 10.30
N ASP A 162 3.00 8.84 9.22
CA ASP A 162 3.18 9.77 8.10
C ASP A 162 2.10 9.56 7.04
#